data_e05759eeab80f7c47a450a06a91fa67e
#
_entry.id   e05759eeab80f7c47a450a06a91fa67e
#
_cell.length_a   1.000
_cell.length_b   1.000
_cell.length_c   1.000
_cell.angle_alpha   90.00
_cell.angle_beta   90.00
_cell.angle_gamma   90.00
#
_symmetry.space_group_name_H-M   'P 1'
#
loop_
_entity.id
_entity.type
_entity.pdbx_description
1 polymer ?
#
loop_
_entity_poly.entity_id
_entity_poly.type
_entity_poly.pdbx_seq_one_letter_code
_entity_poly.pdbx_strand_id
1 'polypeptide(L)'
;MRGLLFCLIASVALSANSQNFGNPLATTVQLPTFGVSFDADGVLEVKAFEDPGGVLIQQKLAAARKEMVGNLARPVKNRKVSLVRLEAALANQIDRGAEPTEAMLCLAGMTRITSVFCYPDKNDIVISGPAEPWLRDLGGNPVGLVSGRPVLRLEDLVVALRAFKPANDEGEKKPVFVGCTINPRAESLAKLVEFQKQIPRSISDRDRGRVGKWIAEGVRDSLGMADVVVFGIDPRTNFARVMIEADYRMKRIAVGVESPPIKMTTFAEALTSARNGALERWWFTPKYDGIVATPDRLAMKIDGQGVQLQTENKEILATGVIVDSGRAPTRAARVYASNFTKSYAKISEAAQVYGQLRQLTDFLIAAAFMRKNDWYKLSNWQADRFTNEAFFTVNTMNNPNEAPAVVNAFWKQRRFFSPAGGGVSIEAEKALESLEEDTSLNQLRKETRPEANDDWWWD
;
A
#
# COMPACT_ATOMS: atom_id res chain seq x y z
N MET A 1 -0.81 -76.53 -0.93
CA MET A 1 -1.46 -75.70 0.07
C MET A 1 -0.73 -74.37 0.07
N ARG A 2 -1.42 -73.27 -0.36
CA ARG A 2 -0.84 -71.98 -0.70
C ARG A 2 -0.91 -71.05 0.53
N GLY A 3 0.24 -70.61 1.01
CA GLY A 3 0.33 -69.60 2.07
C GLY A 3 0.54 -68.22 1.46
N LEU A 4 -0.39 -67.24 1.75
CA LEU A 4 -0.27 -65.84 1.39
C LEU A 4 0.68 -65.16 2.36
N LEU A 5 1.67 -64.50 1.80
CA LEU A 5 2.61 -63.60 2.52
C LEU A 5 2.04 -62.17 2.48
N PHE A 6 1.65 -61.64 3.63
CA PHE A 6 1.25 -60.24 3.78
C PHE A 6 2.52 -59.42 4.09
N CYS A 7 2.93 -58.55 3.18
CA CYS A 7 3.94 -57.51 3.45
C CYS A 7 3.30 -56.30 4.11
N LEU A 8 3.60 -56.09 5.41
CA LEU A 8 3.32 -54.86 6.11
C LEU A 8 4.43 -53.83 5.75
N ILE A 9 4.06 -52.81 5.04
CA ILE A 9 4.93 -51.64 4.86
C ILE A 9 4.70 -50.69 6.05
N ALA A 10 5.64 -50.69 6.96
CA ALA A 10 5.68 -49.72 8.07
C ALA A 10 6.25 -48.39 7.54
N SER A 11 5.38 -47.36 7.41
CA SER A 11 5.79 -46.01 7.13
C SER A 11 6.41 -45.41 8.40
N VAL A 12 7.73 -45.28 8.44
CA VAL A 12 8.44 -44.55 9.47
C VAL A 12 8.36 -43.06 9.11
N ALA A 13 7.51 -42.32 9.83
CA ALA A 13 7.54 -40.90 9.84
C ALA A 13 8.77 -40.42 10.62
N LEU A 14 9.81 -39.96 9.93
CA LEU A 14 10.92 -39.25 10.56
C LEU A 14 10.43 -37.86 10.98
N SER A 15 10.12 -37.72 12.25
CA SER A 15 9.99 -36.39 12.89
C SER A 15 11.39 -35.80 13.04
N ALA A 16 11.75 -34.88 12.15
CA ALA A 16 12.94 -34.08 12.29
C ALA A 16 12.72 -33.06 13.40
N ASN A 17 13.09 -33.38 14.62
CA ASN A 17 13.28 -32.40 15.68
C ASN A 17 14.52 -31.57 15.35
N SER A 18 14.34 -30.41 14.70
CA SER A 18 15.39 -29.41 14.59
C SER A 18 15.50 -28.67 15.93
N GLN A 19 16.53 -28.97 16.69
CA GLN A 19 16.91 -28.19 17.85
C GLN A 19 17.36 -26.80 17.39
N ASN A 20 16.60 -25.79 17.81
CA ASN A 20 16.90 -24.38 17.63
C ASN A 20 18.16 -24.00 18.41
N PHE A 21 19.31 -23.95 17.75
CA PHE A 21 20.44 -23.17 18.25
C PHE A 21 20.21 -21.72 17.87
N GLY A 22 20.06 -20.87 18.89
CA GLY A 22 19.72 -19.47 18.78
C GLY A 22 20.71 -18.67 17.92
N ASN A 23 20.34 -18.47 16.67
CA ASN A 23 20.91 -17.46 15.79
C ASN A 23 19.88 -16.34 15.68
N PRO A 24 20.12 -15.12 16.17
CA PRO A 24 19.13 -14.04 16.23
C PRO A 24 18.64 -13.55 14.83
N LEU A 25 19.09 -14.18 13.75
CA LEU A 25 18.70 -13.89 12.37
C LEU A 25 17.97 -15.05 11.66
N ALA A 26 17.52 -16.05 12.40
CA ALA A 26 16.78 -17.19 11.83
C ALA A 26 15.26 -16.96 11.87
N THR A 27 14.80 -15.77 11.54
CA THR A 27 13.39 -15.58 11.21
C THR A 27 13.22 -16.02 9.77
N THR A 28 12.41 -17.03 9.53
CA THR A 28 11.94 -17.41 8.20
C THR A 28 11.04 -16.29 7.69
N VAL A 29 11.63 -15.32 7.00
CA VAL A 29 10.86 -14.29 6.31
C VAL A 29 10.13 -14.99 5.17
N GLN A 30 8.84 -15.20 5.31
CA GLN A 30 7.98 -15.56 4.19
C GLN A 30 7.85 -14.32 3.30
N LEU A 31 8.74 -14.21 2.31
CA LEU A 31 8.62 -13.19 1.29
C LEU A 31 7.37 -13.49 0.45
N PRO A 32 6.49 -12.54 0.24
CA PRO A 32 5.31 -12.76 -0.57
C PRO A 32 5.73 -13.10 -2.00
N THR A 33 5.13 -14.17 -2.52
CA THR A 33 5.36 -14.67 -3.86
C THR A 33 4.47 -14.02 -4.92
N PHE A 34 3.70 -12.99 -4.53
CA PHE A 34 2.72 -12.35 -5.40
C PHE A 34 3.11 -10.91 -5.71
N GLY A 35 2.96 -10.55 -6.96
CA GLY A 35 3.08 -9.20 -7.45
C GLY A 35 2.04 -8.94 -8.52
N VAL A 36 1.98 -7.73 -9.02
CA VAL A 36 1.25 -7.40 -10.24
C VAL A 36 2.26 -7.20 -11.35
N SER A 37 1.92 -7.65 -12.55
CA SER A 37 2.61 -7.30 -13.79
C SER A 37 1.64 -6.62 -14.71
N PHE A 38 2.20 -5.89 -15.67
CA PHE A 38 1.44 -5.29 -16.75
C PHE A 38 1.84 -6.03 -18.03
N ASP A 39 0.86 -6.39 -18.83
CA ASP A 39 1.14 -6.93 -20.16
C ASP A 39 1.63 -5.80 -21.11
N ALA A 40 1.91 -6.15 -22.37
CA ALA A 40 2.38 -5.20 -23.36
C ALA A 40 1.32 -4.10 -23.68
N ASP A 41 0.06 -4.36 -23.40
CA ASP A 41 -1.06 -3.44 -23.62
C ASP A 41 -1.37 -2.57 -22.38
N GLY A 42 -0.60 -2.75 -21.29
CA GLY A 42 -0.76 -2.00 -20.05
C GLY A 42 -1.90 -2.51 -19.16
N VAL A 43 -2.32 -3.76 -19.35
CA VAL A 43 -3.36 -4.40 -18.52
C VAL A 43 -2.76 -5.00 -17.26
N LEU A 44 -3.42 -4.74 -16.13
CA LEU A 44 -2.98 -5.23 -14.82
C LEU A 44 -3.28 -6.73 -14.68
N GLU A 45 -2.23 -7.53 -14.49
CA GLU A 45 -2.34 -8.94 -14.15
C GLU A 45 -1.72 -9.25 -12.79
N VAL A 46 -2.34 -10.17 -12.03
CA VAL A 46 -1.74 -10.69 -10.80
C VAL A 46 -0.77 -11.80 -11.14
N LYS A 47 0.51 -11.62 -10.79
CA LYS A 47 1.59 -12.56 -11.08
C LYS A 47 2.12 -13.19 -9.80
N ALA A 48 2.32 -14.50 -9.81
CA ALA A 48 3.05 -15.21 -8.78
C ALA A 48 4.53 -15.32 -9.19
N PHE A 49 5.44 -14.98 -8.28
CA PHE A 49 6.86 -15.27 -8.44
C PHE A 49 7.16 -16.62 -7.78
N GLU A 50 7.63 -17.56 -8.56
CA GLU A 50 7.98 -18.89 -8.07
C GLU A 50 9.49 -18.96 -7.82
N ASP A 51 9.87 -19.36 -6.61
CA ASP A 51 11.23 -19.75 -6.24
C ASP A 51 11.20 -21.12 -5.58
N PRO A 52 11.03 -22.18 -6.39
CA PRO A 52 10.98 -23.55 -5.89
C PRO A 52 12.24 -23.91 -5.10
N GLY A 53 12.07 -24.19 -3.81
CA GLY A 53 13.18 -24.48 -2.89
C GLY A 53 13.88 -23.25 -2.27
N GLY A 54 13.45 -22.02 -2.58
CA GLY A 54 13.96 -20.80 -1.94
C GLY A 54 15.42 -20.47 -2.26
N VAL A 55 15.98 -20.97 -3.35
CA VAL A 55 17.41 -20.84 -3.70
C VAL A 55 17.77 -19.39 -4.02
N LEU A 56 16.96 -18.71 -4.82
CA LEU A 56 17.20 -17.31 -5.19
C LEU A 56 17.12 -16.39 -3.97
N ILE A 57 16.17 -16.62 -3.09
CA ILE A 57 16.02 -15.89 -1.84
C ILE A 57 17.22 -16.09 -0.92
N GLN A 58 17.72 -17.33 -0.79
CA GLN A 58 18.92 -17.62 0.01
C GLN A 58 20.17 -16.92 -0.55
N GLN A 59 20.33 -16.87 -1.86
CA GLN A 59 21.41 -16.13 -2.51
C GLN A 59 21.33 -14.62 -2.24
N LYS A 60 20.12 -14.04 -2.37
CA LYS A 60 19.88 -12.62 -2.04
C LYS A 60 20.13 -12.30 -0.56
N LEU A 61 19.72 -13.18 0.34
CA LEU A 61 20.00 -13.06 1.78
C LEU A 61 21.51 -13.08 2.07
N ALA A 62 22.25 -13.98 1.43
CA ALA A 62 23.70 -14.05 1.60
C ALA A 62 24.43 -12.81 1.07
N ALA A 63 23.98 -12.26 -0.08
CA ALA A 63 24.48 -11.02 -0.64
C ALA A 63 24.21 -9.82 0.28
N ALA A 64 22.94 -9.64 0.69
CA ALA A 64 22.53 -8.55 1.57
C ALA A 64 23.32 -8.53 2.90
N ARG A 65 23.57 -9.70 3.50
CA ARG A 65 24.38 -9.82 4.74
C ARG A 65 25.83 -9.37 4.56
N LYS A 66 26.38 -9.47 3.36
CA LYS A 66 27.77 -9.00 3.08
C LYS A 66 27.84 -7.49 2.89
N GLU A 67 26.80 -6.90 2.34
CA GLU A 67 26.74 -5.47 2.02
C GLU A 67 26.38 -4.61 3.22
N MET A 68 25.57 -5.17 4.17
CA MET A 68 25.13 -4.44 5.35
C MET A 68 26.16 -4.55 6.47
N VAL A 69 26.80 -3.43 6.78
CA VAL A 69 27.82 -3.32 7.84
C VAL A 69 27.38 -2.32 8.93
N GLY A 70 27.90 -2.48 10.12
CA GLY A 70 27.68 -1.57 11.24
C GLY A 70 26.21 -1.50 11.68
N ASN A 71 25.70 -0.30 11.86
CA ASN A 71 24.35 -0.04 12.37
C ASN A 71 23.24 -0.46 11.39
N LEU A 72 23.51 -0.55 10.08
CA LEU A 72 22.53 -1.03 9.10
C LEU A 72 22.23 -2.52 9.25
N ALA A 73 23.14 -3.30 9.82
CA ALA A 73 22.97 -4.73 10.03
C ALA A 73 22.08 -5.09 11.24
N ARG A 74 21.61 -4.11 11.99
CA ARG A 74 20.84 -4.33 13.23
C ARG A 74 19.48 -3.64 13.19
N PRO A 75 18.41 -4.29 13.71
CA PRO A 75 17.14 -3.63 13.92
C PRO A 75 17.27 -2.53 14.96
N VAL A 76 16.66 -1.39 14.72
CA VAL A 76 16.57 -0.27 15.65
C VAL A 76 15.14 0.22 15.75
N LYS A 77 14.74 0.67 16.95
CA LYS A 77 13.37 1.19 17.16
C LYS A 77 13.17 2.57 16.54
N ASN A 78 14.25 3.35 16.44
CA ASN A 78 14.18 4.78 16.13
C ASN A 78 15.39 5.19 15.28
N ARG A 79 15.39 4.76 14.00
CA ARG A 79 16.33 5.26 13.01
C ARG A 79 16.03 6.74 12.77
N LYS A 80 17.07 7.54 12.68
CA LYS A 80 16.96 8.96 12.32
C LYS A 80 17.52 9.14 10.92
N VAL A 81 16.82 9.93 10.10
CA VAL A 81 17.27 10.32 8.76
C VAL A 81 17.05 11.83 8.63
N SER A 82 18.16 12.57 8.45
CA SER A 82 18.12 13.98 8.11
C SER A 82 17.82 14.14 6.63
N LEU A 83 16.76 14.84 6.29
CA LEU A 83 16.35 15.06 4.90
C LEU A 83 17.28 16.05 4.19
N VAL A 84 17.73 17.08 4.91
CA VAL A 84 18.64 18.10 4.36
C VAL A 84 20.00 17.49 4.04
N ARG A 85 20.54 16.72 4.96
CA ARG A 85 21.84 16.06 4.79
C ARG A 85 21.78 14.91 3.80
N LEU A 86 20.66 14.17 3.75
CA LEU A 86 20.44 13.13 2.75
C LEU A 86 20.43 13.75 1.34
N GLU A 87 19.74 14.88 1.15
CA GLU A 87 19.74 15.59 -0.13
C GLU A 87 21.14 16.05 -0.51
N ALA A 88 21.91 16.61 0.43
CA ALA A 88 23.30 17.03 0.19
C ALA A 88 24.21 15.82 -0.13
N ALA A 89 24.08 14.71 0.59
CA ALA A 89 24.86 13.50 0.35
C ALA A 89 24.53 12.89 -1.02
N LEU A 90 23.24 12.88 -1.38
CA LEU A 90 22.78 12.44 -2.71
C LEU A 90 23.35 13.34 -3.82
N ALA A 91 23.31 14.66 -3.62
CA ALA A 91 23.88 15.62 -4.56
C ALA A 91 25.39 15.36 -4.79
N ASN A 92 26.14 15.15 -3.71
CA ASN A 92 27.56 14.83 -3.77
C ASN A 92 27.86 13.53 -4.53
N GLN A 93 26.98 12.52 -4.43
CA GLN A 93 27.13 11.27 -5.21
C GLN A 93 26.90 11.54 -6.70
N ILE A 94 25.79 12.17 -7.06
CA ILE A 94 25.42 12.46 -8.44
C ILE A 94 26.45 13.38 -9.11
N ASP A 95 26.89 14.44 -8.42
CA ASP A 95 27.90 15.40 -8.95
C ASP A 95 29.26 14.74 -9.23
N ARG A 96 29.56 13.61 -8.54
CA ARG A 96 30.76 12.77 -8.81
C ARG A 96 30.51 11.70 -9.86
N GLY A 97 29.32 11.65 -10.46
CA GLY A 97 28.95 10.62 -11.42
C GLY A 97 28.74 9.23 -10.82
N ALA A 98 28.49 9.16 -9.49
CA ALA A 98 28.23 7.91 -8.80
C ALA A 98 26.72 7.71 -8.58
N GLU A 99 26.27 6.46 -8.61
CA GLU A 99 24.89 6.11 -8.31
C GLU A 99 24.58 6.29 -6.82
N PRO A 100 23.32 6.64 -6.47
CA PRO A 100 22.86 6.64 -5.09
C PRO A 100 23.05 5.28 -4.43
N THR A 101 23.50 5.27 -3.17
CA THR A 101 23.69 4.00 -2.44
C THR A 101 22.36 3.35 -2.09
N GLU A 102 22.34 2.02 -1.92
CA GLU A 102 21.14 1.29 -1.44
C GLU A 102 20.63 1.83 -0.11
N ALA A 103 21.51 2.29 0.78
CA ALA A 103 21.12 2.92 2.04
C ALA A 103 20.33 4.22 1.82
N MET A 104 20.71 5.07 0.85
CA MET A 104 19.96 6.27 0.47
C MET A 104 18.62 5.89 -0.16
N LEU A 105 18.63 4.97 -1.12
CA LEU A 105 17.41 4.53 -1.83
C LEU A 105 16.38 3.88 -0.90
N CYS A 106 16.83 3.26 0.19
CA CYS A 106 16.02 2.54 1.18
C CYS A 106 15.90 3.28 2.53
N LEU A 107 16.20 4.59 2.57
CA LEU A 107 16.12 5.43 3.79
C LEU A 107 16.71 4.73 5.03
N ALA A 108 17.94 4.17 4.87
CA ALA A 108 18.67 3.44 5.90
C ALA A 108 17.89 2.28 6.55
N GLY A 109 17.04 1.60 5.76
CA GLY A 109 16.27 0.43 6.21
C GLY A 109 15.03 0.78 7.04
N MET A 110 14.60 2.03 7.07
CA MET A 110 13.41 2.47 7.80
C MET A 110 12.16 1.80 7.20
N THR A 111 11.32 1.22 8.06
CA THR A 111 10.09 0.51 7.64
C THR A 111 8.84 1.36 7.77
N ARG A 112 8.91 2.47 8.52
CA ARG A 112 7.81 3.40 8.72
C ARG A 112 8.33 4.75 9.23
N ILE A 113 7.66 5.86 8.91
CA ILE A 113 7.82 7.12 9.64
C ILE A 113 6.87 7.09 10.84
N THR A 114 7.40 7.35 12.04
CA THR A 114 6.59 7.52 13.25
C THR A 114 6.66 8.93 13.79
N SER A 115 7.74 9.67 13.49
CA SER A 115 7.90 11.03 13.96
C SER A 115 8.69 11.87 12.96
N VAL A 116 8.42 13.16 12.95
CA VAL A 116 9.17 14.16 12.17
C VAL A 116 9.51 15.36 13.07
N PHE A 117 10.68 15.94 12.88
CA PHE A 117 11.23 17.02 13.70
C PHE A 117 11.86 18.10 12.85
N CYS A 118 11.59 19.35 13.19
CA CYS A 118 12.26 20.52 12.61
C CYS A 118 13.23 21.13 13.64
N TYR A 119 14.43 21.45 13.17
CA TYR A 119 15.49 22.09 13.95
C TYR A 119 15.94 23.37 13.24
N PRO A 120 15.22 24.50 13.43
CA PRO A 120 15.55 25.76 12.76
C PRO A 120 16.97 26.24 13.02
N ASP A 121 17.47 26.04 14.23
CA ASP A 121 18.83 26.40 14.65
C ASP A 121 19.94 25.51 14.03
N LYS A 122 19.57 24.43 13.40
CA LYS A 122 20.46 23.50 12.68
C LYS A 122 20.20 23.49 11.17
N ASN A 123 19.20 24.24 10.70
CA ASN A 123 18.72 24.19 9.33
C ASN A 123 18.44 22.75 8.88
N ASP A 124 17.73 21.97 9.73
CA ASP A 124 17.55 20.53 9.48
C ASP A 124 16.13 20.05 9.76
N ILE A 125 15.72 19.02 9.01
CA ILE A 125 14.48 18.27 9.20
C ILE A 125 14.83 16.80 9.30
N VAL A 126 14.39 16.15 10.39
CA VAL A 126 14.66 14.75 10.66
C VAL A 126 13.38 13.95 10.66
N ILE A 127 13.33 12.87 9.89
CA ILE A 127 12.31 11.82 10.00
C ILE A 127 12.84 10.70 10.86
N SER A 128 11.96 10.05 11.63
CA SER A 128 12.35 8.97 12.52
C SER A 128 11.33 7.84 12.56
N GLY A 129 11.84 6.61 12.74
CA GLY A 129 11.00 5.42 12.84
C GLY A 129 11.78 4.12 12.95
N PRO A 130 11.09 2.98 13.09
CA PRO A 130 11.72 1.68 13.15
C PRO A 130 12.44 1.35 11.85
N ALA A 131 13.61 0.74 11.96
CA ALA A 131 14.40 0.29 10.83
C ALA A 131 15.03 -1.07 11.11
N GLU A 132 15.34 -1.78 10.04
CA GLU A 132 15.97 -3.10 10.08
C GLU A 132 16.82 -3.36 8.84
N PRO A 133 17.71 -4.36 8.87
CA PRO A 133 18.38 -4.84 7.67
C PRO A 133 17.35 -5.24 6.61
N TRP A 134 17.68 -5.07 5.33
CA TRP A 134 16.74 -5.34 4.23
C TRP A 134 17.41 -6.08 3.08
N LEU A 135 16.60 -6.59 2.19
CA LEU A 135 16.98 -7.06 0.86
C LEU A 135 15.93 -6.65 -0.17
N ARG A 136 16.27 -6.76 -1.45
CA ARG A 136 15.25 -6.68 -2.51
C ARG A 136 14.68 -8.08 -2.78
N ASP A 137 13.35 -8.20 -2.67
CA ASP A 137 12.65 -9.44 -2.99
C ASP A 137 12.76 -9.80 -4.49
N LEU A 138 12.08 -10.84 -4.94
CA LEU A 138 12.09 -11.28 -6.33
C LEU A 138 11.44 -10.26 -7.28
N GLY A 139 10.52 -9.43 -6.75
CA GLY A 139 9.90 -8.31 -7.46
C GLY A 139 10.72 -7.01 -7.44
N GLY A 140 11.92 -7.02 -6.80
CA GLY A 140 12.78 -5.84 -6.66
C GLY A 140 12.35 -4.89 -5.54
N ASN A 141 11.36 -5.24 -4.71
CA ASN A 141 10.91 -4.39 -3.60
C ASN A 141 11.83 -4.58 -2.39
N PRO A 142 12.23 -3.49 -1.70
CA PRO A 142 13.01 -3.59 -0.49
C PRO A 142 12.12 -4.08 0.68
N VAL A 143 12.57 -5.15 1.33
CA VAL A 143 11.86 -5.80 2.46
C VAL A 143 12.80 -6.05 3.60
N GLY A 144 12.31 -5.84 4.81
CA GLY A 144 13.05 -6.05 6.04
C GLY A 144 13.32 -7.53 6.30
N LEU A 145 14.53 -7.85 6.76
CA LEU A 145 14.98 -9.22 7.01
C LEU A 145 14.43 -9.81 8.31
N VAL A 146 13.96 -8.98 9.23
CA VAL A 146 13.47 -9.41 10.54
C VAL A 146 11.95 -9.53 10.54
N SER A 147 11.26 -8.52 10.03
CA SER A 147 9.80 -8.45 10.09
C SER A 147 9.11 -8.84 8.78
N GLY A 148 9.82 -8.88 7.64
CA GLY A 148 9.24 -9.04 6.31
C GLY A 148 8.45 -7.82 5.83
N ARG A 149 8.45 -6.73 6.58
CA ARG A 149 7.74 -5.50 6.21
C ARG A 149 8.44 -4.78 5.06
N PRO A 150 7.70 -4.09 4.20
CA PRO A 150 8.33 -3.25 3.19
C PRO A 150 9.18 -2.16 3.86
N VAL A 151 10.30 -1.84 3.23
CA VAL A 151 11.19 -0.75 3.62
C VAL A 151 10.83 0.49 2.83
N LEU A 152 10.95 1.67 3.44
CA LEU A 152 10.69 2.96 2.82
C LEU A 152 11.60 3.17 1.61
N ARG A 153 11.06 3.79 0.57
CA ARG A 153 11.79 4.13 -0.66
C ARG A 153 11.98 5.64 -0.75
N LEU A 154 13.20 6.07 -1.05
CA LEU A 154 13.51 7.49 -1.30
C LEU A 154 12.65 8.07 -2.41
N GLU A 155 12.43 7.32 -3.49
CA GLU A 155 11.61 7.75 -4.62
C GLU A 155 10.18 8.11 -4.19
N ASP A 156 9.57 7.29 -3.31
CA ASP A 156 8.21 7.54 -2.82
C ASP A 156 8.16 8.75 -1.88
N LEU A 157 9.22 8.96 -1.06
CA LEU A 157 9.37 10.19 -0.27
C LEU A 157 9.46 11.41 -1.19
N VAL A 158 10.28 11.35 -2.23
CA VAL A 158 10.44 12.45 -3.20
C VAL A 158 9.12 12.78 -3.89
N VAL A 159 8.32 11.78 -4.28
CA VAL A 159 6.97 11.98 -4.84
C VAL A 159 6.08 12.74 -3.84
N ALA A 160 6.09 12.36 -2.56
CA ALA A 160 5.32 13.06 -1.53
C ALA A 160 5.81 14.51 -1.31
N LEU A 161 7.12 14.75 -1.30
CA LEU A 161 7.69 16.10 -1.18
C LEU A 161 7.32 16.98 -2.40
N ARG A 162 7.29 16.41 -3.61
CA ARG A 162 6.83 17.13 -4.82
C ARG A 162 5.36 17.47 -4.77
N ALA A 163 4.51 16.62 -4.20
CA ALA A 163 3.10 16.92 -3.99
C ALA A 163 2.91 18.05 -2.98
N PHE A 164 3.77 18.15 -1.97
CA PHE A 164 3.74 19.17 -0.90
C PHE A 164 5.00 20.02 -0.90
N LYS A 165 5.46 20.46 -2.07
CA LYS A 165 6.62 21.32 -2.23
C LYS A 165 6.46 22.67 -1.48
N PRO A 166 7.56 23.38 -1.21
CA PRO A 166 7.52 24.73 -0.65
C PRO A 166 6.50 25.60 -1.37
N ALA A 167 5.78 26.44 -0.64
CA ALA A 167 4.86 27.40 -1.24
C ALA A 167 5.66 28.43 -2.06
N ASN A 168 5.22 28.70 -3.29
CA ASN A 168 5.73 29.83 -4.06
C ASN A 168 5.27 31.14 -3.40
N ASP A 169 5.95 32.26 -3.67
CA ASP A 169 5.66 33.60 -3.10
C ASP A 169 4.22 34.09 -3.36
N GLU A 170 3.45 33.43 -4.23
CA GLU A 170 2.06 33.81 -4.53
C GLU A 170 1.02 33.32 -3.49
N GLY A 171 1.44 32.70 -2.40
CA GLY A 171 0.66 32.58 -1.15
C GLY A 171 -0.49 31.59 -1.11
N GLU A 172 -1.05 31.09 -2.19
CA GLU A 172 -2.16 30.13 -2.15
C GLU A 172 -1.65 28.68 -2.04
N LYS A 173 -1.74 28.13 -0.84
CA LYS A 173 -1.56 26.69 -0.60
C LYS A 173 -2.83 25.97 -1.05
N LYS A 174 -2.93 25.60 -2.34
CA LYS A 174 -4.06 24.79 -2.79
C LYS A 174 -4.08 23.44 -2.08
N PRO A 175 -5.27 22.96 -1.67
CA PRO A 175 -5.39 21.62 -1.11
C PRO A 175 -4.83 20.58 -2.08
N VAL A 176 -4.04 19.65 -1.56
CA VAL A 176 -3.47 18.57 -2.34
C VAL A 176 -4.25 17.29 -2.05
N PHE A 177 -4.80 16.73 -3.10
CA PHE A 177 -5.49 15.46 -3.07
C PHE A 177 -4.68 14.43 -3.87
N VAL A 178 -4.25 13.38 -3.22
CA VAL A 178 -3.50 12.28 -3.84
C VAL A 178 -4.32 11.01 -3.78
N GLY A 179 -4.44 10.34 -4.90
CA GLY A 179 -5.19 9.09 -4.92
C GLY A 179 -5.26 8.43 -6.28
N CYS A 180 -6.05 7.37 -6.34
CA CYS A 180 -6.41 6.70 -7.58
C CYS A 180 -7.84 6.15 -7.52
N THR A 181 -8.41 5.87 -8.67
CA THR A 181 -9.68 5.15 -8.78
C THR A 181 -9.65 4.18 -9.95
N ILE A 182 -10.31 3.05 -9.79
CA ILE A 182 -10.58 2.08 -10.85
C ILE A 182 -12.09 1.89 -10.90
N ASN A 183 -12.73 2.47 -11.90
CA ASN A 183 -14.19 2.45 -12.02
C ASN A 183 -14.61 1.94 -13.40
N PRO A 184 -15.67 1.10 -13.45
CA PRO A 184 -16.29 0.74 -14.71
C PRO A 184 -16.74 1.98 -15.49
N ARG A 185 -16.63 1.93 -16.80
CA ARG A 185 -17.07 3.00 -17.72
C ARG A 185 -18.60 3.13 -17.71
N ALA A 186 -19.12 4.33 -17.98
CA ALA A 186 -20.56 4.56 -18.01
C ALA A 186 -21.26 3.69 -19.05
N GLU A 187 -20.69 3.56 -20.26
CA GLU A 187 -21.23 2.68 -21.30
C GLU A 187 -21.21 1.20 -20.92
N SER A 188 -20.18 0.76 -20.20
CA SER A 188 -20.08 -0.62 -19.67
C SER A 188 -21.16 -0.89 -18.62
N LEU A 189 -21.42 0.09 -17.75
CA LEU A 189 -22.49 -0.01 -16.76
C LEU A 189 -23.88 -0.02 -17.43
N ALA A 190 -24.09 0.77 -18.49
CA ALA A 190 -25.32 0.73 -19.28
C ALA A 190 -25.52 -0.65 -19.95
N LYS A 191 -24.47 -1.23 -20.56
CA LYS A 191 -24.52 -2.61 -21.10
C LYS A 191 -24.85 -3.63 -20.02
N LEU A 192 -24.28 -3.48 -18.82
CA LEU A 192 -24.60 -4.36 -17.69
C LEU A 192 -26.08 -4.29 -17.31
N VAL A 193 -26.68 -3.09 -17.25
CA VAL A 193 -28.12 -2.91 -16.97
C VAL A 193 -28.96 -3.59 -18.04
N GLU A 194 -28.62 -3.48 -19.34
CA GLU A 194 -29.33 -4.18 -20.42
C GLU A 194 -29.18 -5.70 -20.32
N PHE A 195 -27.96 -6.20 -20.04
CA PHE A 195 -27.74 -7.62 -19.83
C PHE A 195 -28.57 -8.16 -18.65
N GLN A 196 -28.69 -7.39 -17.56
CA GLN A 196 -29.49 -7.78 -16.40
C GLN A 196 -30.95 -8.06 -16.74
N LYS A 197 -31.55 -7.35 -17.71
CA LYS A 197 -32.92 -7.57 -18.18
C LYS A 197 -33.12 -8.94 -18.85
N GLN A 198 -32.04 -9.50 -19.41
CA GLN A 198 -32.06 -10.81 -20.08
C GLN A 198 -31.98 -11.99 -19.09
N ILE A 199 -31.60 -11.73 -17.83
CA ILE A 199 -31.40 -12.78 -16.84
C ILE A 199 -32.79 -13.30 -16.38
N PRO A 200 -33.06 -14.64 -16.50
CA PRO A 200 -34.34 -15.21 -16.11
C PRO A 200 -34.67 -14.94 -14.65
N ARG A 201 -35.93 -14.59 -14.35
CA ARG A 201 -36.39 -14.31 -12.97
C ARG A 201 -36.33 -15.59 -12.09
N SER A 202 -36.53 -16.75 -12.68
CA SER A 202 -36.47 -18.06 -12.00
C SER A 202 -35.54 -19.00 -12.73
N ILE A 203 -34.73 -19.73 -11.97
CA ILE A 203 -33.75 -20.70 -12.50
C ILE A 203 -33.90 -21.98 -11.70
N SER A 204 -34.08 -23.11 -12.40
CA SER A 204 -34.17 -24.41 -11.80
C SER A 204 -32.85 -24.84 -11.14
N ASP A 205 -32.89 -25.66 -10.10
CA ASP A 205 -31.68 -26.17 -9.46
C ASP A 205 -30.76 -26.92 -10.43
N ARG A 206 -31.34 -27.59 -11.43
CA ARG A 206 -30.66 -28.33 -12.50
C ARG A 206 -29.84 -27.38 -13.40
N ASP A 207 -30.32 -26.17 -13.63
CA ASP A 207 -29.71 -25.20 -14.56
C ASP A 207 -28.77 -24.21 -13.86
N ARG A 208 -28.71 -24.21 -12.53
CA ARG A 208 -27.93 -23.21 -11.75
C ARG A 208 -26.47 -23.09 -12.20
N GLY A 209 -25.80 -24.21 -12.45
CA GLY A 209 -24.39 -24.19 -12.87
C GLY A 209 -24.21 -23.53 -14.25
N ARG A 210 -24.99 -23.99 -15.23
CA ARG A 210 -24.92 -23.46 -16.61
C ARG A 210 -25.31 -21.99 -16.68
N VAL A 211 -26.42 -21.63 -16.07
CA VAL A 211 -26.93 -20.25 -16.08
C VAL A 211 -26.01 -19.35 -15.23
N GLY A 212 -25.44 -19.86 -14.13
CA GLY A 212 -24.47 -19.12 -13.33
C GLY A 212 -23.22 -18.77 -14.12
N LYS A 213 -22.69 -19.72 -14.90
CA LYS A 213 -21.54 -19.47 -15.80
C LYS A 213 -21.87 -18.41 -16.84
N TRP A 214 -23.01 -18.58 -17.54
CA TRP A 214 -23.48 -17.61 -18.53
C TRP A 214 -23.66 -16.20 -17.94
N ILE A 215 -24.22 -16.09 -16.72
CA ILE A 215 -24.34 -14.79 -16.03
C ILE A 215 -22.97 -14.20 -15.73
N ALA A 216 -22.04 -14.98 -15.20
CA ALA A 216 -20.71 -14.50 -14.86
C ALA A 216 -19.94 -14.00 -16.11
N GLU A 217 -20.04 -14.75 -17.20
CA GLU A 217 -19.46 -14.37 -18.50
C GLU A 217 -20.13 -13.08 -19.03
N GLY A 218 -21.45 -13.05 -19.12
CA GLY A 218 -22.19 -11.88 -19.66
C GLY A 218 -22.00 -10.62 -18.82
N VAL A 219 -21.85 -10.74 -17.49
CA VAL A 219 -21.51 -9.59 -16.63
C VAL A 219 -20.08 -9.11 -16.91
N ARG A 220 -19.12 -10.03 -17.04
CA ARG A 220 -17.73 -9.70 -17.38
C ARG A 220 -17.64 -9.02 -18.75
N ASP A 221 -18.28 -9.59 -19.76
CA ASP A 221 -18.27 -9.07 -21.13
C ASP A 221 -18.96 -7.69 -21.21
N SER A 222 -20.02 -7.48 -20.42
CA SER A 222 -20.70 -6.19 -20.34
C SER A 222 -19.84 -5.11 -19.72
N LEU A 223 -19.09 -5.45 -18.66
CA LEU A 223 -18.25 -4.48 -17.94
C LEU A 223 -16.93 -4.23 -18.65
N GLY A 224 -16.30 -5.26 -19.23
CA GLY A 224 -15.02 -5.15 -19.93
C GLY A 224 -13.93 -4.53 -19.07
N MET A 225 -13.24 -3.52 -19.62
CA MET A 225 -12.19 -2.79 -18.94
C MET A 225 -12.75 -1.60 -18.14
N ALA A 226 -12.15 -1.35 -17.00
CA ALA A 226 -12.37 -0.19 -16.14
C ALA A 226 -11.23 0.80 -16.28
N ASP A 227 -11.52 2.09 -16.25
CA ASP A 227 -10.50 3.13 -16.34
C ASP A 227 -9.74 3.26 -15.00
N VAL A 228 -8.41 3.33 -15.09
CA VAL A 228 -7.52 3.62 -13.98
C VAL A 228 -7.11 5.09 -14.05
N VAL A 229 -7.49 5.86 -13.04
CA VAL A 229 -7.17 7.29 -12.97
C VAL A 229 -6.36 7.56 -11.71
N VAL A 230 -5.22 8.23 -11.88
CA VAL A 230 -4.35 8.68 -10.77
C VAL A 230 -4.39 10.21 -10.73
N PHE A 231 -4.43 10.78 -9.55
CA PHE A 231 -4.47 12.23 -9.36
C PHE A 231 -3.51 12.67 -8.25
N GLY A 232 -3.00 13.90 -8.39
CA GLY A 232 -2.12 14.55 -7.41
C GLY A 232 -0.64 14.18 -7.53
N ILE A 233 -0.29 13.16 -8.30
CA ILE A 233 1.09 12.72 -8.56
C ILE A 233 1.23 12.20 -10.00
N ASP A 234 2.48 11.97 -10.44
CA ASP A 234 2.75 11.34 -11.74
C ASP A 234 2.28 9.86 -11.72
N PRO A 235 1.38 9.47 -12.65
CA PRO A 235 0.84 8.11 -12.71
C PRO A 235 1.91 7.03 -13.03
N ARG A 236 3.08 7.41 -13.51
CA ARG A 236 4.16 6.47 -13.89
C ARG A 236 5.06 6.07 -12.71
N THR A 237 4.81 6.55 -11.50
CA THR A 237 5.65 6.30 -10.33
C THR A 237 5.32 4.98 -9.63
N ASN A 238 6.26 4.46 -8.83
CA ASN A 238 5.97 3.35 -7.91
C ASN A 238 4.87 3.72 -6.91
N PHE A 239 4.80 4.98 -6.50
CA PHE A 239 3.75 5.50 -5.63
C PHE A 239 2.36 5.23 -6.22
N ALA A 240 2.15 5.58 -7.50
CA ALA A 240 0.91 5.31 -8.21
C ALA A 240 0.63 3.81 -8.34
N ARG A 241 1.66 3.00 -8.69
CA ARG A 241 1.54 1.54 -8.80
C ARG A 241 1.02 0.91 -7.52
N VAL A 242 1.57 1.29 -6.37
CA VAL A 242 1.14 0.77 -5.07
C VAL A 242 -0.33 1.09 -4.79
N MET A 243 -0.78 2.31 -5.07
CA MET A 243 -2.19 2.69 -4.89
C MET A 243 -3.11 1.88 -5.80
N ILE A 244 -2.76 1.75 -7.08
CA ILE A 244 -3.54 0.98 -8.07
C ILE A 244 -3.62 -0.48 -7.67
N GLU A 245 -2.49 -1.11 -7.30
CA GLU A 245 -2.46 -2.51 -6.89
C GLU A 245 -3.27 -2.75 -5.61
N ALA A 246 -3.11 -1.90 -4.60
CA ALA A 246 -3.85 -2.02 -3.34
C ALA A 246 -5.36 -1.93 -3.56
N ASP A 247 -5.81 -0.96 -4.36
CA ASP A 247 -7.22 -0.77 -4.71
C ASP A 247 -7.76 -1.98 -5.50
N TYR A 248 -7.05 -2.40 -6.54
CA TYR A 248 -7.50 -3.50 -7.39
C TYR A 248 -7.61 -4.82 -6.61
N ARG A 249 -6.62 -5.17 -5.81
CA ARG A 249 -6.63 -6.38 -4.98
C ARG A 249 -7.70 -6.33 -3.89
N MET A 250 -7.90 -5.18 -3.26
CA MET A 250 -8.97 -4.99 -2.27
C MET A 250 -10.34 -5.30 -2.87
N LYS A 251 -10.62 -4.84 -4.09
CA LYS A 251 -11.88 -5.12 -4.80
C LYS A 251 -12.02 -6.61 -5.15
N ARG A 252 -10.95 -7.25 -5.61
CA ARG A 252 -10.92 -8.69 -5.89
C ARG A 252 -11.19 -9.52 -4.64
N ILE A 253 -10.61 -9.13 -3.50
CA ILE A 253 -10.88 -9.74 -2.19
C ILE A 253 -12.34 -9.51 -1.79
N ALA A 254 -12.86 -8.30 -1.95
CA ALA A 254 -14.24 -7.98 -1.61
C ALA A 254 -15.22 -8.95 -2.28
N VAL A 255 -15.09 -9.15 -3.58
CA VAL A 255 -15.99 -10.01 -4.37
C VAL A 255 -15.59 -11.49 -4.40
N GLY A 256 -14.57 -11.91 -3.64
CA GLY A 256 -14.15 -13.29 -3.52
C GLY A 256 -13.47 -13.89 -4.75
N VAL A 257 -12.88 -13.05 -5.60
CA VAL A 257 -12.01 -13.47 -6.73
C VAL A 257 -10.59 -13.75 -6.25
N GLU A 258 -10.16 -13.03 -5.22
CA GLU A 258 -8.87 -13.21 -4.56
C GLU A 258 -9.11 -13.56 -3.09
N SER A 259 -8.34 -14.50 -2.56
CA SER A 259 -8.40 -14.83 -1.14
C SER A 259 -7.78 -13.71 -0.31
N PRO A 260 -8.39 -13.32 0.82
CA PRO A 260 -7.77 -12.34 1.71
C PRO A 260 -6.45 -12.90 2.28
N PRO A 261 -5.42 -12.02 2.48
CA PRO A 261 -4.11 -12.46 2.98
C PRO A 261 -4.15 -13.01 4.41
N ILE A 262 -5.23 -12.75 5.12
CA ILE A 262 -5.52 -13.28 6.47
C ILE A 262 -6.97 -13.72 6.54
N LYS A 263 -7.30 -14.58 7.51
CA LYS A 263 -8.69 -15.01 7.70
C LYS A 263 -9.57 -13.83 8.14
N MET A 264 -10.50 -13.43 7.27
CA MET A 264 -11.48 -12.37 7.51
C MET A 264 -12.73 -12.59 6.67
N THR A 265 -13.87 -12.05 7.11
CA THR A 265 -15.12 -12.11 6.34
C THR A 265 -15.09 -11.09 5.21
N THR A 266 -15.22 -11.55 3.98
CA THR A 266 -15.29 -10.73 2.77
C THR A 266 -16.69 -10.16 2.56
N PHE A 267 -16.84 -9.21 1.62
CA PHE A 267 -18.17 -8.71 1.22
C PHE A 267 -19.02 -9.85 0.64
N ALA A 268 -18.46 -10.67 -0.24
CA ALA A 268 -19.16 -11.81 -0.84
C ALA A 268 -19.68 -12.80 0.21
N GLU A 269 -18.92 -13.07 1.27
CA GLU A 269 -19.34 -13.93 2.37
C GLU A 269 -20.42 -13.31 3.25
N ALA A 270 -20.33 -12.01 3.51
CA ALA A 270 -21.29 -11.27 4.34
C ALA A 270 -22.62 -10.97 3.60
N LEU A 271 -22.66 -11.09 2.28
CA LEU A 271 -23.82 -10.74 1.47
C LEU A 271 -24.98 -11.71 1.69
N THR A 272 -26.10 -11.19 2.13
CA THR A 272 -27.36 -11.95 2.31
C THR A 272 -28.45 -11.53 1.34
N SER A 273 -28.36 -10.28 0.82
CA SER A 273 -29.28 -9.73 -0.17
C SER A 273 -28.56 -8.70 -1.01
N ALA A 274 -28.81 -8.67 -2.32
CA ALA A 274 -28.31 -7.62 -3.20
C ALA A 274 -29.46 -6.78 -3.73
N ARG A 275 -29.17 -5.51 -4.00
CA ARG A 275 -30.06 -4.61 -4.73
C ARG A 275 -29.70 -4.66 -6.20
N ASN A 276 -30.69 -4.72 -7.07
CA ASN A 276 -30.45 -4.56 -8.51
C ASN A 276 -29.87 -3.17 -8.80
N GLY A 277 -28.83 -3.10 -9.63
CA GLY A 277 -28.17 -1.85 -9.98
C GLY A 277 -27.24 -1.26 -8.91
N ALA A 278 -26.98 -1.95 -7.81
CA ALA A 278 -26.04 -1.47 -6.80
C ALA A 278 -24.59 -1.58 -7.30
N LEU A 279 -23.84 -0.51 -7.17
CA LEU A 279 -22.39 -0.48 -7.29
C LEU A 279 -21.80 -0.30 -5.89
N GLU A 280 -21.14 -1.33 -5.39
CA GLU A 280 -20.46 -1.22 -4.11
C GLU A 280 -19.09 -0.56 -4.31
N ARG A 281 -18.81 0.47 -3.50
CA ARG A 281 -17.57 1.24 -3.58
C ARG A 281 -16.87 1.28 -2.24
N TRP A 282 -15.55 1.10 -2.29
CA TRP A 282 -14.68 1.16 -1.13
C TRP A 282 -13.50 2.08 -1.40
N TRP A 283 -13.08 2.82 -0.36
CA TRP A 283 -11.99 3.77 -0.43
C TRP A 283 -11.01 3.54 0.70
N PHE A 284 -9.75 3.43 0.36
CA PHE A 284 -8.69 3.60 1.36
C PHE A 284 -8.53 5.07 1.67
N THR A 285 -8.58 5.39 2.96
CA THR A 285 -8.41 6.75 3.47
C THR A 285 -7.48 6.75 4.69
N PRO A 286 -6.82 7.88 5.02
CA PRO A 286 -6.00 7.97 6.21
C PRO A 286 -6.79 7.67 7.48
N LYS A 287 -6.18 6.93 8.41
CA LYS A 287 -6.67 6.75 9.77
C LYS A 287 -5.53 6.51 10.74
N TYR A 288 -5.42 7.39 11.71
CA TYR A 288 -4.48 7.31 12.81
C TYR A 288 -5.22 7.23 14.14
N ASP A 289 -4.64 6.55 15.12
CA ASP A 289 -5.15 6.52 16.49
C ASP A 289 -4.79 7.83 17.21
N GLY A 290 -3.71 8.52 16.78
CA GLY A 290 -3.32 9.84 17.19
C GLY A 290 -2.36 10.48 16.18
N ILE A 291 -2.61 11.73 15.87
CA ILE A 291 -1.63 12.64 15.26
C ILE A 291 -1.39 13.72 16.29
N VAL A 292 -0.20 13.75 16.87
CA VAL A 292 0.14 14.69 17.92
C VAL A 292 1.34 15.54 17.53
N ALA A 293 1.35 16.81 17.95
CA ALA A 293 2.47 17.70 17.70
C ALA A 293 2.78 18.56 18.92
N THR A 294 4.01 19.06 18.99
CA THR A 294 4.36 20.09 19.98
C THR A 294 3.59 21.38 19.74
N PRO A 295 3.32 22.21 20.78
CA PRO A 295 2.63 23.49 20.62
C PRO A 295 3.32 24.44 19.63
N ASP A 296 4.66 24.40 19.55
CA ASP A 296 5.48 25.16 18.58
C ASP A 296 5.46 24.57 17.16
N ARG A 297 4.78 23.42 16.96
CA ARG A 297 4.71 22.69 15.69
C ARG A 297 6.06 22.26 15.11
N LEU A 298 7.09 22.13 15.93
CA LEU A 298 8.42 21.71 15.50
C LEU A 298 8.67 20.22 15.66
N ALA A 299 7.69 19.46 16.15
CA ALA A 299 7.68 18.00 16.19
C ALA A 299 6.27 17.49 15.94
N MET A 300 6.18 16.39 15.21
CA MET A 300 4.94 15.63 15.03
C MET A 300 5.23 14.14 15.20
N LYS A 301 4.31 13.43 15.85
CA LYS A 301 4.28 11.98 15.92
C LYS A 301 2.95 11.47 15.38
N ILE A 302 3.02 10.39 14.62
CA ILE A 302 1.85 9.67 14.11
C ILE A 302 1.81 8.27 14.72
N ASP A 303 0.62 7.87 15.18
CA ASP A 303 0.39 6.57 15.79
C ASP A 303 -0.83 5.88 15.18
N GLY A 304 -0.87 4.55 15.26
CA GLY A 304 -1.96 3.76 14.70
C GLY A 304 -1.62 3.10 13.37
N GLN A 305 -2.65 2.59 12.72
CA GLN A 305 -2.50 1.75 11.52
C GLN A 305 -2.29 2.51 10.20
N GLY A 306 -2.50 3.82 10.17
CA GLY A 306 -2.27 4.71 9.01
C GLY A 306 -3.39 4.73 7.98
N VAL A 307 -4.10 3.63 7.76
CA VAL A 307 -5.08 3.47 6.68
C VAL A 307 -6.33 2.75 7.18
N GLN A 308 -7.49 3.16 6.71
CA GLN A 308 -8.77 2.46 6.87
C GLN A 308 -9.44 2.23 5.53
N LEU A 309 -10.35 1.27 5.51
CA LEU A 309 -11.28 1.06 4.39
C LEU A 309 -12.65 1.65 4.74
N GLN A 310 -13.13 2.57 3.93
CA GLN A 310 -14.47 3.15 4.02
C GLN A 310 -15.35 2.64 2.87
N THR A 311 -16.67 2.69 3.04
CA THR A 311 -17.63 2.27 2.03
C THR A 311 -18.63 3.37 1.72
N GLU A 312 -18.99 3.47 0.43
CA GLU A 312 -20.05 4.32 -0.08
C GLU A 312 -21.12 3.45 -0.75
N ASN A 313 -22.35 3.95 -0.81
CA ASN A 313 -23.44 3.30 -1.54
C ASN A 313 -23.85 4.16 -2.73
N LYS A 314 -23.50 3.68 -3.92
CA LYS A 314 -23.83 4.33 -5.19
C LYS A 314 -24.84 3.48 -5.96
N GLU A 315 -25.60 4.09 -6.82
CA GLU A 315 -26.58 3.45 -7.70
C GLU A 315 -26.22 3.74 -9.16
N ILE A 316 -26.41 2.72 -10.00
CA ILE A 316 -26.19 2.82 -11.43
C ILE A 316 -27.54 3.04 -12.10
N LEU A 317 -27.72 4.17 -12.76
CA LEU A 317 -28.88 4.45 -13.57
C LEU A 317 -28.86 3.62 -14.86
N ALA A 318 -30.02 3.53 -15.55
CA ALA A 318 -30.14 2.85 -16.83
C ALA A 318 -29.22 3.42 -17.94
N THR A 319 -28.78 4.66 -17.78
CA THR A 319 -27.81 5.35 -18.65
C THR A 319 -26.36 5.01 -18.33
N GLY A 320 -26.08 4.20 -17.31
CA GLY A 320 -24.74 3.93 -16.80
C GLY A 320 -24.17 5.03 -15.89
N VAL A 321 -24.90 6.11 -15.65
CA VAL A 321 -24.46 7.19 -14.76
C VAL A 321 -24.50 6.71 -13.32
N ILE A 322 -23.43 6.98 -12.56
CA ILE A 322 -23.31 6.67 -11.14
C ILE A 322 -23.81 7.86 -10.32
N VAL A 323 -24.80 7.62 -9.47
CA VAL A 323 -25.38 8.63 -8.58
C VAL A 323 -25.31 8.19 -7.13
N ASP A 324 -25.38 9.12 -6.20
CA ASP A 324 -25.56 8.81 -4.79
C ASP A 324 -26.96 8.23 -4.59
N SER A 325 -27.05 7.05 -3.97
CA SER A 325 -28.32 6.38 -3.73
C SER A 325 -29.17 7.05 -2.63
N GLY A 326 -28.58 8.00 -1.88
CA GLY A 326 -29.20 8.61 -0.70
C GLY A 326 -29.45 7.61 0.44
N ARG A 327 -28.92 6.40 0.35
CA ARG A 327 -29.14 5.31 1.31
C ARG A 327 -27.83 4.93 1.98
N ALA A 328 -27.90 4.42 3.20
CA ALA A 328 -26.73 3.88 3.87
C ALA A 328 -26.14 2.70 3.08
N PRO A 329 -24.80 2.52 3.10
CA PRO A 329 -24.14 1.36 2.52
C PRO A 329 -24.75 0.05 3.04
N THR A 330 -24.69 -1.02 2.22
CA THR A 330 -25.20 -2.32 2.62
C THR A 330 -24.51 -2.85 3.88
N ARG A 331 -25.19 -3.69 4.64
CA ARG A 331 -24.60 -4.34 5.83
C ARG A 331 -23.33 -5.11 5.44
N ALA A 332 -23.35 -5.82 4.32
CA ALA A 332 -22.22 -6.59 3.84
C ALA A 332 -21.00 -5.69 3.52
N ALA A 333 -21.21 -4.56 2.84
CA ALA A 333 -20.17 -3.59 2.54
C ALA A 333 -19.54 -3.02 3.81
N ARG A 334 -20.35 -2.65 4.80
CA ARG A 334 -19.87 -2.15 6.10
C ARG A 334 -19.12 -3.21 6.90
N VAL A 335 -19.60 -4.47 6.90
CA VAL A 335 -18.89 -5.58 7.56
C VAL A 335 -17.52 -5.79 6.94
N TYR A 336 -17.44 -5.83 5.62
CA TYR A 336 -16.16 -5.96 4.92
C TYR A 336 -15.20 -4.81 5.25
N ALA A 337 -15.64 -3.56 5.10
CA ALA A 337 -14.84 -2.38 5.39
C ALA A 337 -14.34 -2.36 6.85
N SER A 338 -15.23 -2.69 7.81
CA SER A 338 -14.88 -2.77 9.22
C SER A 338 -13.87 -3.88 9.53
N ASN A 339 -14.04 -5.07 8.92
CA ASN A 339 -13.13 -6.18 9.13
C ASN A 339 -11.76 -5.89 8.53
N PHE A 340 -11.71 -5.32 7.32
CA PHE A 340 -10.48 -4.92 6.66
C PHE A 340 -9.74 -3.89 7.51
N THR A 341 -10.43 -2.85 7.96
CA THR A 341 -9.87 -1.80 8.81
C THR A 341 -9.32 -2.35 10.12
N LYS A 342 -10.11 -3.13 10.87
CA LYS A 342 -9.68 -3.71 12.15
C LYS A 342 -8.48 -4.65 12.01
N SER A 343 -8.34 -5.26 10.85
CA SER A 343 -7.28 -6.22 10.56
C SER A 343 -6.11 -5.61 9.80
N TYR A 344 -6.14 -4.31 9.50
CA TYR A 344 -5.19 -3.68 8.57
C TYR A 344 -3.72 -3.90 8.97
N ALA A 345 -3.40 -3.84 10.26
CA ALA A 345 -2.06 -4.10 10.75
C ALA A 345 -1.55 -5.49 10.31
N LYS A 346 -2.38 -6.54 10.51
CA LYS A 346 -2.04 -7.91 10.10
C LYS A 346 -2.05 -8.09 8.58
N ILE A 347 -2.96 -7.42 7.88
CA ILE A 347 -3.04 -7.41 6.42
C ILE A 347 -1.76 -6.80 5.83
N SER A 348 -1.29 -5.69 6.40
CA SER A 348 -0.08 -5.01 5.95
C SER A 348 1.22 -5.78 6.22
N GLU A 349 1.20 -6.72 7.15
CA GLU A 349 2.30 -7.67 7.40
C GLU A 349 2.24 -8.87 6.45
N ALA A 350 1.03 -9.35 6.13
CA ALA A 350 0.84 -10.51 5.29
C ALA A 350 0.91 -10.20 3.77
N ALA A 351 0.63 -8.95 3.37
CA ALA A 351 0.67 -8.52 1.97
C ALA A 351 1.35 -7.15 1.86
N GLN A 352 2.53 -7.14 1.25
CA GLN A 352 3.43 -5.98 1.20
C GLN A 352 2.77 -4.72 0.63
N VAL A 353 1.92 -4.84 -0.39
CA VAL A 353 1.26 -3.70 -1.02
C VAL A 353 0.47 -2.86 0.00
N TYR A 354 -0.16 -3.48 0.99
CA TYR A 354 -0.88 -2.73 2.03
C TYR A 354 0.08 -2.10 3.06
N GLY A 355 1.23 -2.73 3.31
CA GLY A 355 2.31 -2.13 4.08
C GLY A 355 2.90 -0.91 3.37
N GLN A 356 3.12 -1.01 2.06
CA GLN A 356 3.55 0.10 1.21
C GLN A 356 2.50 1.22 1.18
N LEU A 357 1.20 0.90 0.98
CA LEU A 357 0.14 1.92 1.01
C LEU A 357 0.13 2.72 2.32
N ARG A 358 0.37 2.06 3.47
CA ARG A 358 0.55 2.76 4.74
C ARG A 358 1.75 3.71 4.71
N GLN A 359 2.89 3.27 4.17
CA GLN A 359 4.09 4.10 4.05
C GLN A 359 3.84 5.35 3.19
N LEU A 360 3.13 5.18 2.06
CA LEU A 360 2.75 6.30 1.20
C LEU A 360 1.86 7.31 1.94
N THR A 361 0.92 6.81 2.75
CA THR A 361 0.07 7.67 3.58
C THR A 361 0.88 8.42 4.64
N ASP A 362 1.80 7.72 5.34
CA ASP A 362 2.70 8.34 6.31
C ASP A 362 3.57 9.43 5.66
N PHE A 363 4.11 9.23 4.45
CA PHE A 363 4.87 10.22 3.68
C PHE A 363 4.05 11.47 3.37
N LEU A 364 2.82 11.30 2.89
CA LEU A 364 1.96 12.45 2.54
C LEU A 364 1.54 13.23 3.78
N ILE A 365 1.25 12.57 4.91
CA ILE A 365 0.95 13.24 6.18
C ILE A 365 2.16 14.04 6.67
N ALA A 366 3.36 13.45 6.63
CA ALA A 366 4.59 14.13 7.02
C ALA A 366 4.88 15.35 6.12
N ALA A 367 4.81 15.18 4.80
CA ALA A 367 5.06 16.25 3.84
C ALA A 367 4.01 17.37 3.94
N ALA A 368 2.73 17.02 4.13
CA ALA A 368 1.67 18.00 4.36
C ALA A 368 1.88 18.81 5.65
N PHE A 369 2.30 18.14 6.74
CA PHE A 369 2.60 18.81 8.01
C PHE A 369 3.78 19.76 7.88
N MET A 370 4.87 19.33 7.21
CA MET A 370 6.03 20.21 6.95
C MET A 370 5.64 21.44 6.15
N ARG A 371 4.85 21.29 5.07
CA ARG A 371 4.35 22.41 4.26
C ARG A 371 3.42 23.33 5.07
N LYS A 372 2.48 22.77 5.81
CA LYS A 372 1.48 23.51 6.60
C LYS A 372 2.12 24.42 7.65
N ASN A 373 3.23 23.96 8.25
CA ASN A 373 3.93 24.66 9.32
C ASN A 373 5.21 25.39 8.86
N ASP A 374 5.36 25.65 7.57
CA ASP A 374 6.46 26.39 6.95
C ASP A 374 7.88 25.87 7.30
N TRP A 375 8.01 24.55 7.49
CA TRP A 375 9.27 23.91 7.87
C TRP A 375 10.37 24.12 6.84
N TYR A 376 10.04 24.18 5.56
CA TYR A 376 10.99 24.50 4.49
C TYR A 376 11.67 25.85 4.74
N LYS A 377 10.89 26.87 5.11
CA LYS A 377 11.40 28.20 5.45
C LYS A 377 12.15 28.18 6.79
N LEU A 378 11.59 27.51 7.82
CA LEU A 378 12.17 27.45 9.16
C LEU A 378 13.53 26.73 9.18
N SER A 379 13.73 25.73 8.34
CA SER A 379 14.99 24.98 8.22
C SER A 379 15.90 25.52 7.11
N ASN A 380 15.53 26.65 6.48
CA ASN A 380 16.24 27.20 5.31
C ASN A 380 16.53 26.13 4.23
N TRP A 381 15.57 25.22 4.01
CA TRP A 381 15.67 24.10 3.09
C TRP A 381 14.58 24.18 2.02
N GLN A 382 14.97 24.30 0.77
CA GLN A 382 14.04 24.40 -0.36
C GLN A 382 13.73 23.05 -1.01
N ALA A 383 14.42 21.98 -0.61
CA ALA A 383 14.34 20.65 -1.23
C ALA A 383 14.55 20.69 -2.76
N ASP A 384 15.39 21.60 -3.23
CA ASP A 384 15.55 21.91 -4.66
C ASP A 384 15.98 20.67 -5.48
N ARG A 385 16.85 19.84 -4.91
CA ARG A 385 17.34 18.64 -5.58
C ARG A 385 16.26 17.57 -5.64
N PHE A 386 15.49 17.37 -4.58
CA PHE A 386 14.39 16.41 -4.54
C PHE A 386 13.20 16.85 -5.38
N THR A 387 12.90 18.17 -5.42
CA THR A 387 11.75 18.70 -6.17
C THR A 387 12.05 18.88 -7.67
N ASN A 388 13.32 18.92 -8.07
CA ASN A 388 13.75 19.05 -9.45
C ASN A 388 13.91 17.67 -10.11
N GLU A 389 13.01 17.34 -11.05
CA GLU A 389 13.04 16.06 -11.78
C GLU A 389 14.28 15.87 -12.65
N ALA A 390 14.88 16.95 -13.13
CA ALA A 390 16.12 16.87 -13.92
C ALA A 390 17.33 16.49 -13.06
N PHE A 391 17.29 16.78 -11.75
CA PHE A 391 18.36 16.42 -10.83
C PHE A 391 18.15 15.02 -10.25
N PHE A 392 17.01 14.74 -9.66
CA PHE A 392 16.66 13.42 -9.15
C PHE A 392 15.48 12.87 -9.93
N THR A 393 15.78 12.02 -10.90
CA THR A 393 14.79 11.34 -11.72
C THR A 393 14.19 10.17 -10.91
N VAL A 394 12.90 10.27 -10.60
CA VAL A 394 12.15 9.13 -10.04
C VAL A 394 11.97 8.08 -11.14
N ASN A 395 12.29 6.83 -10.85
CA ASN A 395 12.10 5.75 -11.81
C ASN A 395 10.64 5.66 -12.24
N THR A 396 10.41 5.75 -13.54
CA THR A 396 9.08 5.61 -14.13
C THR A 396 8.87 4.19 -14.64
N MET A 397 7.62 3.76 -14.58
CA MET A 397 7.18 2.46 -15.06
C MET A 397 5.88 2.60 -15.84
N ASN A 398 5.59 1.62 -16.65
CA ASN A 398 4.35 1.60 -17.43
C ASN A 398 3.20 1.11 -16.54
N ASN A 399 2.64 2.01 -15.74
CA ASN A 399 1.47 1.68 -14.93
C ASN A 399 0.23 1.59 -15.82
N PRO A 400 -0.75 0.72 -15.48
CA PRO A 400 -1.92 0.55 -16.31
C PRO A 400 -2.81 1.80 -16.27
N ASN A 401 -3.37 2.14 -17.41
CA ASN A 401 -4.48 3.09 -17.55
C ASN A 401 -5.84 2.40 -17.60
N GLU A 402 -5.85 1.08 -17.69
CA GLU A 402 -7.03 0.23 -17.70
C GLU A 402 -6.80 -1.05 -16.89
N ALA A 403 -7.86 -1.60 -16.33
CA ALA A 403 -7.85 -2.88 -15.63
C ALA A 403 -9.15 -3.65 -15.89
N PRO A 404 -9.14 -4.98 -15.92
CA PRO A 404 -10.39 -5.74 -16.01
C PRO A 404 -11.34 -5.34 -14.87
N ALA A 405 -12.59 -5.02 -15.21
CA ALA A 405 -13.58 -4.64 -14.21
C ALA A 405 -13.76 -5.76 -13.18
N VAL A 406 -13.70 -5.42 -11.90
CA VAL A 406 -13.80 -6.40 -10.81
C VAL A 406 -15.26 -6.69 -10.53
N VAL A 407 -15.66 -7.90 -10.82
CA VAL A 407 -17.02 -8.40 -10.60
C VAL A 407 -16.99 -9.89 -10.30
N ASN A 408 -17.96 -10.35 -9.53
CA ASN A 408 -18.21 -11.78 -9.36
C ASN A 408 -19.71 -12.04 -9.24
N ALA A 409 -20.12 -13.23 -9.66
CA ALA A 409 -21.49 -13.73 -9.53
C ALA A 409 -21.52 -14.88 -8.53
N PHE A 410 -22.36 -14.77 -7.50
CA PHE A 410 -22.49 -15.82 -6.48
C PHE A 410 -23.94 -16.22 -6.24
N TRP A 411 -24.13 -17.46 -5.77
CA TRP A 411 -25.40 -18.03 -5.39
C TRP A 411 -25.47 -18.21 -3.87
N LYS A 412 -26.32 -17.39 -3.22
CA LYS A 412 -26.75 -17.62 -1.83
C LYS A 412 -28.25 -17.49 -1.78
N GLN A 413 -28.99 -18.59 -1.80
CA GLN A 413 -30.45 -18.64 -1.87
C GLN A 413 -31.08 -17.86 -3.05
N ARG A 414 -30.47 -16.73 -3.43
CA ARG A 414 -30.78 -15.87 -4.59
C ARG A 414 -29.50 -15.56 -5.36
N ARG A 415 -29.66 -15.06 -6.58
CA ARG A 415 -28.54 -14.61 -7.41
C ARG A 415 -28.04 -13.28 -6.95
N PHE A 416 -26.73 -13.15 -6.89
CA PHE A 416 -26.08 -11.86 -6.66
C PHE A 416 -24.91 -11.72 -7.62
N PHE A 417 -24.78 -10.55 -8.19
CA PHE A 417 -23.55 -10.08 -8.78
C PHE A 417 -23.42 -8.61 -8.37
N SER A 418 -22.20 -8.18 -8.13
CA SER A 418 -21.93 -6.81 -7.74
C SER A 418 -20.63 -6.39 -8.38
N PRO A 419 -20.66 -5.38 -9.22
CA PRO A 419 -19.44 -4.70 -9.63
C PRO A 419 -18.86 -3.97 -8.43
N ALA A 420 -17.54 -3.93 -8.35
CA ALA A 420 -16.79 -3.24 -7.32
C ALA A 420 -16.15 -1.98 -7.90
N GLY A 421 -16.27 -0.86 -7.20
CA GLY A 421 -15.66 0.42 -7.51
C GLY A 421 -14.93 1.02 -6.30
N GLY A 422 -14.47 2.26 -6.44
CA GLY A 422 -13.78 3.00 -5.38
C GLY A 422 -12.31 3.27 -5.71
N GLY A 423 -11.45 3.35 -4.69
CA GLY A 423 -10.06 3.72 -4.91
C GLY A 423 -9.25 3.98 -3.65
N VAL A 424 -8.25 4.82 -3.81
CA VAL A 424 -7.44 5.39 -2.72
C VAL A 424 -7.66 6.90 -2.71
N SER A 425 -7.92 7.47 -1.53
CA SER A 425 -8.16 8.89 -1.33
C SER A 425 -7.39 9.36 -0.11
N ILE A 426 -6.25 10.03 -0.34
CA ILE A 426 -5.39 10.52 0.73
C ILE A 426 -5.49 12.04 0.79
N GLU A 427 -6.37 12.50 1.67
CA GLU A 427 -6.56 13.92 2.02
C GLU A 427 -5.70 14.23 3.25
N ALA A 428 -4.38 14.40 3.02
CA ALA A 428 -3.42 14.52 4.12
C ALA A 428 -3.69 15.74 5.01
N GLU A 429 -4.02 16.89 4.43
CA GLU A 429 -4.32 18.13 5.19
C GLU A 429 -5.56 17.96 6.06
N LYS A 430 -6.59 17.27 5.57
CA LYS A 430 -7.79 16.95 6.34
C LYS A 430 -7.50 15.98 7.51
N ALA A 431 -6.62 15.02 7.30
CA ALA A 431 -6.20 14.14 8.40
C ALA A 431 -5.48 14.92 9.51
N LEU A 432 -4.78 16.01 9.18
CA LEU A 432 -4.13 16.89 10.14
C LEU A 432 -5.11 17.83 10.91
N GLU A 433 -6.39 17.86 10.57
CA GLU A 433 -7.40 18.63 11.34
C GLU A 433 -7.67 17.98 12.70
N SER A 434 -7.45 16.66 12.83
CA SER A 434 -7.57 15.92 14.10
C SER A 434 -6.32 15.94 14.96
N LEU A 435 -5.33 16.81 14.65
CA LEU A 435 -4.06 16.90 15.36
C LEU A 435 -4.25 17.45 16.76
N GLU A 436 -3.70 16.74 17.75
CA GLU A 436 -3.70 17.13 19.16
C GLU A 436 -2.32 17.64 19.59
N GLU A 437 -2.27 18.38 20.70
CA GLU A 437 -1.02 18.89 21.26
C GLU A 437 -0.44 17.95 22.31
N ASP A 438 0.86 17.68 22.20
CA ASP A 438 1.60 16.84 23.15
C ASP A 438 3.00 17.43 23.42
N THR A 439 3.16 18.01 24.61
CA THR A 439 4.42 18.58 25.06
C THR A 439 5.50 17.52 25.36
N SER A 440 5.13 16.25 25.57
CA SER A 440 6.06 15.16 25.82
C SER A 440 7.00 14.90 24.63
N LEU A 441 6.57 15.25 23.42
CA LEU A 441 7.40 15.15 22.21
C LEU A 441 8.64 16.03 22.24
N ASN A 442 8.68 17.06 23.09
CA ASN A 442 9.89 17.91 23.25
C ASN A 442 11.08 17.06 23.75
N GLN A 443 10.85 16.05 24.59
CA GLN A 443 11.92 15.18 25.04
C GLN A 443 12.42 14.31 23.88
N LEU A 444 11.53 13.68 23.12
CA LEU A 444 11.88 12.89 21.95
C LEU A 444 12.63 13.74 20.90
N ARG A 445 12.19 14.98 20.68
CA ARG A 445 12.87 15.93 19.80
C ARG A 445 14.29 16.25 20.26
N LYS A 446 14.53 16.42 21.57
CA LYS A 446 15.88 16.62 22.12
C LYS A 446 16.78 15.40 21.89
N GLU A 447 16.27 14.20 22.10
CA GLU A 447 17.00 12.94 21.90
C GLU A 447 17.29 12.64 20.42
N THR A 448 16.46 13.17 19.52
CA THR A 448 16.60 12.99 18.07
C THR A 448 17.44 14.09 17.42
N ARG A 449 17.86 15.11 18.18
CA ARG A 449 18.55 16.28 17.66
C ARG A 449 19.86 15.94 16.97
N PRO A 450 20.11 16.43 15.73
CA PRO A 450 21.38 16.25 15.05
C PRO A 450 22.55 16.89 15.83
N GLU A 451 23.67 16.20 15.94
CA GLU A 451 24.87 16.74 16.56
C GLU A 451 25.60 17.72 15.60
N ALA A 452 26.46 18.60 16.14
CA ALA A 452 27.01 19.72 15.40
C ALA A 452 28.07 19.33 14.36
N ASN A 453 28.74 18.18 14.56
CA ASN A 453 29.92 17.75 13.79
C ASN A 453 29.64 16.56 12.86
N ASP A 454 28.38 16.27 12.55
CA ASP A 454 28.02 15.06 11.87
C ASP A 454 27.88 15.24 10.37
N ASP A 455 28.71 14.52 9.60
CA ASP A 455 28.47 14.25 8.18
C ASP A 455 27.35 13.22 7.96
N TRP A 456 26.69 12.78 9.03
CA TRP A 456 25.67 11.77 8.94
C TRP A 456 24.35 12.31 8.40
N TRP A 457 23.74 11.55 7.52
CA TRP A 457 22.35 11.76 7.11
C TRP A 457 21.41 10.70 7.72
N TRP A 458 21.98 9.67 8.37
CA TRP A 458 21.25 8.65 9.13
C TRP A 458 22.09 8.14 10.32
N ASP A 459 21.45 7.56 11.35
CA ASP A 459 22.11 6.97 12.53
C ASP A 459 21.59 5.57 12.89
#